data_5b85455729aa1e9696364bd2b71644bd
#
_entry.id   5b85455729aa1e9696364bd2b71644bd
#
_cell.length_a   1.000
_cell.length_b   1.000
_cell.length_c   1.000
_cell.angle_alpha   90.00
_cell.angle_beta   90.00
_cell.angle_gamma   90.00
#
_symmetry.space_group_name_H-M   'P 1'
#
loop_
_entity.id
_entity.type
_entity.pdbx_description
1 polymer ?
#
loop_
_entity_poly.entity_id
_entity_poly.type
_entity_poly.pdbx_seq_one_letter_code
_entity_poly.pdbx_strand_id
1 'polypeptide(L)'
;MMIPESVGKEIGSIVEVKNPFLVKSICFTVDENRMEGCKASIRIYRITDEGNLDNIVTMPISQDIPKAEKKTTFSIVPQESIEFEPGEYYISFALTEISETIADKWANAKTWDAKERYANQLEDCMFFPVYVKSSYSRENSDSPLTKWKYNIGMTVIGKILD
;
A
#
# COMPACT_ATOMS: atom_id res chain seq x y z
N MET A 1 2.00 5.79 -9.18
CA MET A 1 3.26 5.08 -9.48
C MET A 1 4.14 5.07 -8.24
N MET A 2 4.73 3.94 -7.92
CA MET A 2 5.83 3.81 -6.97
C MET A 2 7.12 3.52 -7.72
N ILE A 3 8.23 4.06 -7.23
CA ILE A 3 9.59 3.88 -7.73
C ILE A 3 10.48 3.42 -6.57
N PRO A 4 11.73 3.01 -6.77
CA PRO A 4 12.60 2.55 -5.68
C PRO A 4 12.72 3.50 -4.50
N GLU A 5 12.68 4.80 -4.73
CA GLU A 5 12.66 5.81 -3.64
C GLU A 5 11.33 5.85 -2.87
N SER A 6 10.33 5.09 -3.28
CA SER A 6 9.07 4.96 -2.56
C SER A 6 9.11 3.90 -1.44
N VAL A 7 10.24 3.24 -1.21
CA VAL A 7 10.39 2.32 -0.07
C VAL A 7 10.09 3.07 1.24
N GLY A 8 9.17 2.53 2.02
CA GLY A 8 8.63 3.15 3.23
C GLY A 8 7.36 3.98 3.01
N LYS A 9 7.07 4.40 1.77
CA LYS A 9 5.89 5.18 1.43
C LYS A 9 4.61 4.34 1.53
N GLU A 10 3.59 4.95 2.10
CA GLU A 10 2.25 4.37 2.19
C GLU A 10 1.26 5.13 1.30
N ILE A 11 0.44 4.35 0.61
CA ILE A 11 -0.76 4.83 -0.09
C ILE A 11 -1.91 3.88 0.24
N GLY A 12 -3.13 4.36 0.31
CA GLY A 12 -4.23 3.49 0.71
C GLY A 12 -5.61 4.06 0.47
N SER A 13 -6.56 3.47 1.16
CA SER A 13 -7.98 3.80 1.10
C SER A 13 -8.58 3.91 2.48
N ILE A 14 -9.62 4.73 2.60
CA ILE A 14 -10.48 4.77 3.78
C ILE A 14 -11.67 3.86 3.54
N VAL A 15 -11.93 2.99 4.51
CA VAL A 15 -13.08 2.09 4.53
C VAL A 15 -13.96 2.43 5.72
N GLU A 16 -15.24 2.68 5.47
CA GLU A 16 -16.25 2.85 6.51
C GLU A 16 -16.90 1.50 6.83
N VAL A 17 -16.90 1.12 8.08
CA VAL A 17 -17.51 -0.12 8.59
C VAL A 17 -18.71 0.26 9.44
N LYS A 18 -19.90 -0.26 9.10
CA LYS A 18 -21.16 0.07 9.78
C LYS A 18 -21.58 -0.98 10.80
N ASN A 19 -21.18 -2.22 10.59
CA ASN A 19 -21.50 -3.33 11.47
C ASN A 19 -20.22 -4.08 11.84
N PRO A 20 -20.13 -4.74 13.00
CA PRO A 20 -18.98 -5.58 13.33
C PRO A 20 -18.68 -6.56 12.19
N PHE A 21 -17.41 -6.68 11.82
CA PHE A 21 -17.01 -7.36 10.59
C PHE A 21 -15.73 -8.17 10.80
N LEU A 22 -15.79 -9.48 10.53
CA LEU A 22 -14.64 -10.36 10.57
C LEU A 22 -13.95 -10.37 9.21
N VAL A 23 -12.70 -9.93 9.15
CA VAL A 23 -11.89 -9.92 7.94
C VAL A 23 -11.48 -11.34 7.55
N LYS A 24 -11.73 -11.74 6.32
CA LYS A 24 -11.26 -13.01 5.73
C LYS A 24 -10.07 -12.80 4.82
N SER A 25 -10.11 -11.77 3.99
CA SER A 25 -9.02 -11.42 3.10
C SER A 25 -9.02 -9.93 2.75
N ILE A 26 -7.86 -9.45 2.33
CA ILE A 26 -7.67 -8.10 1.82
C ILE A 26 -7.15 -8.22 0.39
N CYS A 27 -7.80 -7.54 -0.53
CA CYS A 27 -7.45 -7.56 -1.95
C CYS A 27 -6.95 -6.20 -2.41
N PHE A 28 -5.94 -6.21 -3.26
CA PHE A 28 -5.48 -5.03 -3.99
C PHE A 28 -4.96 -5.43 -5.37
N THR A 29 -4.88 -4.48 -6.27
CA THR A 29 -4.45 -4.72 -7.66
C THR A 29 -3.24 -3.87 -8.00
N VAL A 30 -2.28 -4.48 -8.68
CA VAL A 30 -1.14 -3.83 -9.35
C VAL A 30 -1.37 -3.93 -10.85
N ASP A 31 -1.30 -2.82 -11.57
CA ASP A 31 -1.47 -2.82 -13.04
C ASP A 31 -0.23 -3.38 -13.74
N GLU A 32 0.94 -2.97 -13.27
CA GLU A 32 2.23 -3.41 -13.78
C GLU A 32 3.29 -3.27 -12.68
N ASN A 33 4.19 -4.22 -12.58
CA ASN A 33 5.38 -4.10 -11.75
C ASN A 33 6.63 -4.47 -12.55
N ARG A 34 7.49 -3.50 -12.78
CA ARG A 34 8.78 -3.66 -13.48
C ARG A 34 9.94 -3.89 -12.53
N MET A 35 9.75 -3.68 -11.23
CA MET A 35 10.79 -3.87 -10.22
C MET A 35 10.86 -5.32 -9.76
N GLU A 36 12.07 -5.80 -9.52
CA GLU A 36 12.33 -7.11 -8.94
C GLU A 36 12.45 -7.04 -7.41
N GLY A 37 12.15 -8.15 -6.75
CA GLY A 37 12.35 -8.33 -5.31
C GLY A 37 11.45 -7.43 -4.46
N CYS A 38 10.34 -6.95 -5.02
CA CYS A 38 9.41 -6.11 -4.28
C CYS A 38 8.67 -6.89 -3.21
N LYS A 39 8.61 -6.32 -2.03
CA LYS A 39 7.74 -6.75 -0.95
C LYS A 39 6.91 -5.59 -0.46
N ALA A 40 5.66 -5.85 -0.14
CA ALA A 40 4.75 -4.87 0.44
C ALA A 40 4.24 -5.34 1.80
N SER A 41 3.93 -4.37 2.64
CA SER A 41 3.17 -4.58 3.87
C SER A 41 1.79 -3.94 3.72
N ILE A 42 0.76 -4.69 4.10
CA ILE A 42 -0.59 -4.14 4.25
C ILE A 42 -0.75 -3.74 5.71
N ARG A 43 -1.09 -2.48 5.94
CA ARG A 43 -1.27 -1.92 7.27
C ARG A 43 -2.71 -1.48 7.44
N ILE A 44 -3.26 -1.71 8.63
CA ILE A 44 -4.65 -1.40 8.95
C ILE A 44 -4.66 -0.56 10.21
N TYR A 45 -5.22 0.62 10.10
CA TYR A 45 -5.35 1.55 11.21
C TYR A 45 -6.82 1.92 11.39
N ARG A 46 -7.28 1.92 12.64
CA ARG A 46 -8.52 2.57 13.00
C ARG A 46 -8.29 4.08 13.07
N ILE A 47 -9.17 4.83 12.45
CA ILE A 47 -9.18 6.29 12.57
C ILE A 47 -10.01 6.62 13.81
N THR A 48 -9.38 7.26 14.80
CA THR A 48 -10.05 7.68 16.02
C THR A 48 -10.91 8.92 15.79
N ASP A 49 -11.81 9.22 16.72
CA ASP A 49 -12.63 10.44 16.67
C ASP A 49 -11.78 11.71 16.67
N GLU A 50 -10.56 11.65 17.20
CA GLU A 50 -9.57 12.73 17.20
C GLU A 50 -8.77 12.80 15.89
N GLY A 51 -8.97 11.85 14.96
CA GLY A 51 -8.27 11.76 13.70
C GLY A 51 -6.89 11.09 13.79
N ASN A 52 -6.55 10.44 14.91
CA ASN A 52 -5.33 9.65 15.05
C ASN A 52 -5.49 8.28 14.41
N LEU A 53 -4.37 7.63 14.13
CA LEU A 53 -4.31 6.30 13.57
C LEU A 53 -3.88 5.28 14.62
N ASP A 54 -4.76 4.37 14.97
CA ASP A 54 -4.46 3.24 15.84
C ASP A 54 -4.22 1.98 15.01
N ASN A 55 -3.01 1.44 15.07
CA ASN A 55 -2.69 0.17 14.45
C ASN A 55 -3.46 -0.96 15.16
N ILE A 56 -4.25 -1.70 14.40
CA ILE A 56 -5.06 -2.82 14.92
C ILE A 56 -4.48 -4.19 14.57
N VAL A 57 -3.33 -4.24 13.88
CA VAL A 57 -2.69 -5.48 13.42
C VAL A 57 -1.43 -5.72 14.26
N THR A 58 -1.34 -6.86 14.92
CA THR A 58 -0.18 -7.26 15.72
C THR A 58 0.80 -8.12 14.91
N MET A 59 0.30 -8.92 13.99
CA MET A 59 1.11 -9.74 13.09
C MET A 59 1.25 -9.06 11.72
N PRO A 60 2.47 -8.77 11.24
CA PRO A 60 2.66 -8.10 9.95
C PRO A 60 2.00 -8.88 8.81
N ILE A 61 1.29 -8.15 7.95
CA ILE A 61 0.72 -8.68 6.72
C ILE A 61 1.68 -8.31 5.59
N SER A 62 2.43 -9.29 5.08
CA SER A 62 3.42 -9.09 4.02
C SER A 62 3.04 -9.86 2.76
N GLN A 63 3.36 -9.26 1.61
CA GLN A 63 3.13 -9.86 0.31
C GLN A 63 4.32 -9.60 -0.61
N ASP A 64 4.83 -10.67 -1.23
CA ASP A 64 5.77 -10.56 -2.34
C ASP A 64 5.03 -10.08 -3.59
N ILE A 65 5.59 -9.08 -4.25
CA ILE A 65 5.04 -8.51 -5.48
C ILE A 65 5.99 -8.86 -6.63
N PRO A 66 5.75 -9.94 -7.36
CA PRO A 66 6.60 -10.32 -8.48
C PRO A 66 6.53 -9.32 -9.62
N LYS A 67 7.53 -9.31 -10.49
CA LYS A 67 7.43 -8.63 -11.79
C LYS A 67 6.18 -9.09 -12.53
N ALA A 68 5.44 -8.15 -13.09
CA ALA A 68 4.23 -8.43 -13.85
C ALA A 68 4.02 -7.37 -14.93
N GLU A 69 3.87 -7.81 -16.18
CA GLU A 69 3.60 -6.95 -17.33
C GLU A 69 2.12 -6.64 -17.53
N LYS A 70 1.27 -7.19 -16.67
CA LYS A 70 -0.18 -7.04 -16.74
C LYS A 70 -0.81 -7.01 -15.35
N LYS A 71 -2.01 -6.49 -15.33
CA LYS A 71 -2.84 -6.39 -14.12
C LYS A 71 -2.90 -7.70 -13.33
N THR A 72 -2.50 -7.64 -12.08
CA THR A 72 -2.51 -8.75 -11.14
C THR A 72 -3.21 -8.33 -9.85
N THR A 73 -4.18 -9.12 -9.40
CA THR A 73 -4.88 -8.90 -8.13
C THR A 73 -4.33 -9.87 -7.08
N PHE A 74 -3.96 -9.34 -5.94
CA PHE A 74 -3.52 -10.09 -4.78
C PHE A 74 -4.66 -10.19 -3.78
N SER A 75 -4.83 -11.38 -3.21
CA SER A 75 -5.76 -11.65 -2.12
C SER A 75 -4.98 -12.23 -0.95
N ILE A 76 -4.90 -11.49 0.14
CA ILE A 76 -4.08 -11.83 1.30
C ILE A 76 -4.99 -12.22 2.46
N VAL A 77 -4.74 -13.38 3.05
CA VAL A 77 -5.40 -13.82 4.27
C VAL A 77 -4.49 -13.43 5.45
N PRO A 78 -4.96 -12.59 6.38
CA PRO A 78 -4.21 -12.28 7.58
C PRO A 78 -3.90 -13.54 8.40
N GLN A 79 -2.75 -13.57 9.06
CA GLN A 79 -2.36 -14.69 9.93
C GLN A 79 -3.10 -14.66 11.28
N GLU A 80 -3.55 -13.50 11.68
CA GLU A 80 -4.37 -13.31 12.89
C GLU A 80 -5.82 -13.01 12.53
N SER A 81 -6.74 -13.27 13.46
CA SER A 81 -8.12 -12.84 13.33
C SER A 81 -8.22 -11.33 13.47
N ILE A 82 -8.76 -10.67 12.48
CA ILE A 82 -8.97 -9.22 12.49
C ILE A 82 -10.47 -8.95 12.45
N GLU A 83 -10.95 -8.27 13.48
CA GLU A 83 -12.32 -7.81 13.58
C GLU A 83 -12.36 -6.29 13.51
N PHE A 84 -13.26 -5.78 12.68
CA PHE A 84 -13.58 -4.36 12.62
C PHE A 84 -14.84 -4.08 13.45
N GLU A 85 -14.70 -3.19 14.42
CA GLU A 85 -15.83 -2.52 15.01
C GLU A 85 -16.37 -1.43 14.09
N PRO A 86 -17.62 -0.97 14.23
CA PRO A 86 -18.10 0.17 13.49
C PRO A 86 -17.17 1.38 13.60
N GLY A 87 -16.86 1.99 12.46
CA GLY A 87 -15.93 3.13 12.39
C GLY A 87 -15.22 3.24 11.06
N GLU A 88 -14.26 4.15 11.00
CA GLU A 88 -13.44 4.36 9.81
C GLU A 88 -12.05 3.73 9.99
N TYR A 89 -11.56 3.14 8.93
CA TYR A 89 -10.25 2.48 8.87
C TYR A 89 -9.46 2.98 7.68
N TYR A 90 -8.18 3.24 7.90
CA TYR A 90 -7.21 3.47 6.84
C TYR A 90 -6.45 2.17 6.55
N ILE A 91 -6.61 1.63 5.35
CA ILE A 91 -5.91 0.44 4.90
C ILE A 91 -4.90 0.87 3.86
N SER A 92 -3.63 0.57 4.11
CA SER A 92 -2.53 1.03 3.27
C SER A 92 -1.71 -0.11 2.69
N PHE A 93 -1.15 0.18 1.53
CA PHE A 93 -0.07 -0.55 0.90
C PHE A 93 1.22 0.23 1.14
N ALA A 94 2.20 -0.41 1.77
CA ALA A 94 3.53 0.15 1.97
C ALA A 94 4.56 -0.70 1.22
N LEU A 95 5.30 -0.10 0.30
CA LEU A 95 6.45 -0.78 -0.32
C LEU A 95 7.57 -0.88 0.73
N THR A 96 7.96 -2.09 1.10
CA THR A 96 8.93 -2.30 2.19
C THR A 96 10.31 -2.75 1.71
N GLU A 97 10.36 -3.48 0.60
CA GLU A 97 11.61 -3.99 0.04
C GLU A 97 11.61 -3.94 -1.48
N ILE A 98 12.80 -3.82 -2.06
CA ILE A 98 13.12 -4.01 -3.47
C ILE A 98 14.42 -4.81 -3.56
N SER A 99 14.79 -5.32 -4.74
CA SER A 99 16.06 -6.05 -4.90
C SER A 99 17.27 -5.16 -4.61
N GLU A 100 18.34 -5.74 -4.09
CA GLU A 100 19.62 -5.04 -3.89
C GLU A 100 20.14 -4.41 -5.18
N THR A 101 20.03 -5.10 -6.30
CA THR A 101 20.48 -4.59 -7.61
C THR A 101 19.78 -3.28 -7.98
N ILE A 102 18.46 -3.18 -7.76
CA ILE A 102 17.70 -1.94 -8.00
C ILE A 102 18.07 -0.88 -6.96
N ALA A 103 18.19 -1.25 -5.69
CA ALA A 103 18.58 -0.34 -4.63
C ALA A 103 19.95 0.29 -4.90
N ASP A 104 20.95 -0.50 -5.30
CA ASP A 104 22.30 -0.04 -5.64
C ASP A 104 22.30 0.90 -6.86
N LYS A 105 21.55 0.56 -7.90
CA LYS A 105 21.35 1.43 -9.07
C LYS A 105 20.84 2.80 -8.62
N TRP A 106 19.80 2.82 -7.78
CA TRP A 106 19.14 4.04 -7.34
C TRP A 106 19.85 4.80 -6.23
N ALA A 107 20.85 4.23 -5.57
CA ALA A 107 21.69 4.94 -4.60
C ALA A 107 22.37 6.19 -5.19
N ASN A 108 22.59 6.19 -6.52
CA ASN A 108 23.19 7.30 -7.25
C ASN A 108 22.16 8.25 -7.90
N ALA A 109 20.87 8.06 -7.65
CA ALA A 109 19.81 8.82 -8.32
C ALA A 109 19.90 10.35 -8.14
N LYS A 110 20.54 10.80 -7.06
CA LYS A 110 20.76 12.24 -6.81
C LYS A 110 21.71 12.90 -7.81
N THR A 111 22.56 12.11 -8.48
CA THR A 111 23.52 12.59 -9.47
C THR A 111 22.95 12.61 -10.90
N TRP A 112 21.79 12.01 -11.13
CA TRP A 112 21.16 11.91 -12.42
C TRP A 112 20.54 13.24 -12.85
N ASP A 113 20.65 13.56 -14.13
CA ASP A 113 19.87 14.63 -14.71
C ASP A 113 18.36 14.25 -14.82
N ALA A 114 17.53 15.21 -15.18
CA ALA A 114 16.09 14.99 -15.26
C ALA A 114 15.69 13.92 -16.32
N LYS A 115 16.43 13.85 -17.42
CA LYS A 115 16.15 12.89 -18.50
C LYS A 115 16.56 11.47 -18.09
N GLU A 116 17.73 11.32 -17.50
CA GLU A 116 18.24 10.06 -16.99
C GLU A 116 17.34 9.54 -15.86
N ARG A 117 16.96 10.43 -14.91
CA ARG A 117 16.04 10.08 -13.84
C ARG A 117 14.68 9.61 -14.37
N TYR A 118 14.10 10.30 -15.34
CA TYR A 118 12.83 9.90 -15.93
C TYR A 118 12.93 8.54 -16.63
N ALA A 119 14.01 8.29 -17.37
CA ALA A 119 14.24 7.00 -18.02
C ALA A 119 14.31 5.85 -17.01
N ASN A 120 15.07 6.02 -15.94
CA ASN A 120 15.16 5.03 -14.84
C ASN A 120 13.82 4.83 -14.11
N GLN A 121 13.02 5.87 -13.93
CA GLN A 121 11.68 5.74 -13.37
C GLN A 121 10.75 4.88 -14.24
N LEU A 122 10.90 4.92 -15.54
CA LEU A 122 10.10 4.07 -16.46
C LEU A 122 10.57 2.62 -16.47
N GLU A 123 11.84 2.36 -16.16
CA GLU A 123 12.38 1.01 -16.06
C GLU A 123 12.03 0.35 -14.72
N ASP A 124 12.11 1.12 -13.62
CA ASP A 124 11.95 0.61 -12.27
C ASP A 124 10.73 1.25 -11.60
N CYS A 125 9.55 0.80 -11.94
CA CYS A 125 8.32 1.33 -11.39
C CYS A 125 7.25 0.27 -11.16
N MET A 126 6.31 0.61 -10.29
CA MET A 126 5.07 -0.14 -10.05
C MET A 126 3.88 0.79 -10.24
N PHE A 127 2.93 0.36 -11.05
CA PHE A 127 1.70 1.10 -11.33
C PHE A 127 0.51 0.45 -10.63
N PHE A 128 -0.38 1.30 -10.14
CA PHE A 128 -1.64 0.89 -9.53
C PHE A 128 -2.80 1.51 -10.30
N PRO A 129 -3.92 0.79 -10.44
CA PRO A 129 -5.15 1.43 -10.85
C PRO A 129 -5.55 2.43 -9.76
N VAL A 130 -5.81 3.66 -10.16
CA VAL A 130 -6.22 4.72 -9.23
C VAL A 130 -7.65 5.13 -9.50
N TYR A 131 -8.38 5.39 -8.43
CA TYR A 131 -9.77 5.81 -8.45
C TYR A 131 -9.91 7.20 -7.85
N VAL A 132 -10.80 8.02 -8.41
CA VAL A 132 -11.10 9.35 -7.86
C VAL A 132 -11.95 9.18 -6.61
N LYS A 133 -11.30 9.08 -5.48
CA LYS A 133 -11.90 8.98 -4.15
C LYS A 133 -10.90 9.49 -3.12
N SER A 134 -11.34 10.38 -2.25
CA SER A 134 -10.48 10.90 -1.20
C SER A 134 -9.87 9.79 -0.36
N SER A 135 -8.59 9.90 -0.12
CA SER A 135 -7.80 9.00 0.71
C SER A 135 -6.66 9.77 1.37
N TYR A 136 -5.69 9.04 1.89
CA TYR A 136 -4.47 9.58 2.48
C TYR A 136 -3.24 8.86 1.93
N SER A 137 -2.11 9.55 2.00
CA SER A 137 -0.77 8.99 1.77
C SER A 137 0.21 9.57 2.78
N ARG A 138 1.32 8.90 3.00
CA ARG A 138 2.45 9.42 3.76
C ARG A 138 3.76 8.82 3.27
N GLU A 139 4.85 9.52 3.52
CA GLU A 139 6.19 9.12 3.05
C GLU A 139 6.75 7.93 3.84
N ASN A 140 6.39 7.80 5.10
CA ASN A 140 6.72 6.66 5.97
C ASN A 140 5.76 6.61 7.15
N SER A 141 5.85 5.56 7.96
CA SER A 141 4.95 5.32 9.10
C SER A 141 4.95 6.42 10.17
N ASP A 142 5.99 7.22 10.25
CA ASP A 142 6.14 8.28 11.25
C ASP A 142 5.76 9.66 10.70
N SER A 143 5.53 9.75 9.40
CA SER A 143 5.11 10.99 8.74
C SER A 143 3.63 11.25 8.94
N PRO A 144 3.19 12.52 9.00
CA PRO A 144 1.78 12.86 9.03
C PRO A 144 1.08 12.43 7.74
N LEU A 145 -0.21 12.10 7.86
CA LEU A 145 -1.06 11.82 6.71
C LEU A 145 -1.30 13.09 5.89
N THR A 146 -1.12 12.97 4.58
CA THR A 146 -1.48 14.00 3.61
C THR A 146 -2.72 13.57 2.84
N LYS A 147 -3.72 14.45 2.75
CA LYS A 147 -4.90 14.21 1.93
C LYS A 147 -4.51 13.98 0.47
N TRP A 148 -5.12 12.95 -0.10
CA TRP A 148 -4.95 12.60 -1.50
C TRP A 148 -6.31 12.39 -2.16
N LYS A 149 -6.47 12.86 -3.39
CA LYS A 149 -7.76 12.78 -4.11
C LYS A 149 -8.01 11.47 -4.83
N TYR A 150 -7.08 10.54 -4.74
CA TYR A 150 -7.18 9.21 -5.33
C TYR A 150 -7.00 8.14 -4.27
N ASN A 151 -7.45 6.92 -4.58
CA ASN A 151 -7.10 5.72 -3.85
C ASN A 151 -6.59 4.64 -4.81
N ILE A 152 -5.96 3.60 -4.29
CA ILE A 152 -5.48 2.46 -5.07
C ILE A 152 -6.48 1.29 -5.09
N GLY A 153 -7.67 1.45 -4.54
CA GLY A 153 -8.67 0.39 -4.50
C GLY A 153 -8.25 -0.81 -3.65
N MET A 154 -8.46 -0.69 -2.34
CA MET A 154 -8.31 -1.82 -1.41
C MET A 154 -9.70 -2.37 -1.13
N THR A 155 -9.86 -3.68 -1.22
CA THR A 155 -11.13 -4.35 -0.90
C THR A 155 -10.93 -5.29 0.28
N VAL A 156 -11.80 -5.17 1.27
CA VAL A 156 -11.84 -6.10 2.40
C VAL A 156 -12.99 -7.06 2.20
N ILE A 157 -12.69 -8.35 2.23
CA ILE A 157 -13.67 -9.43 2.13
C ILE A 157 -13.80 -10.09 3.49
N GLY A 158 -15.03 -10.34 3.92
CA GLY A 158 -15.25 -10.97 5.21
C GLY A 158 -16.71 -11.24 5.51
N LYS A 159 -17.03 -11.32 6.79
CA LYS A 159 -18.36 -11.66 7.29
C LYS A 159 -18.82 -10.61 8.31
N ILE A 160 -20.04 -10.13 8.15
CA ILE A 160 -20.70 -9.33 9.18
C ILE A 160 -20.95 -10.26 10.39
N LEU A 161 -20.64 -9.77 11.57
CA LEU A 161 -20.91 -10.44 12.84
C LEU A 161 -22.28 -9.94 13.37
N ASP A 162 -23.05 -10.89 13.87
CA ASP A 162 -24.36 -10.61 14.47
C ASP A 162 -24.20 -10.09 15.91
#